data_b095740ff3dad5fb17835fe7c230c50f
#
_entry.id   b095740ff3dad5fb17835fe7c230c50f
#
_cell.length_a   1.000
_cell.length_b   1.000
_cell.length_c   1.000
_cell.angle_alpha   90.00
_cell.angle_beta   90.00
_cell.angle_gamma   90.00
#
_symmetry.space_group_name_H-M   'P 1'
#
loop_
_entity.id
_entity.type
_entity.pdbx_description
1 polymer ?
#
loop_
_entity_poly.entity_id
_entity_poly.type
_entity_poly.pdbx_seq_one_letter_code
_entity_poly.pdbx_strand_id
1 'polypeptide(L)'
;MCSYARGVMDRRRRIREFTKKEMAGEQFAGTDHLERAFEWCQKIGEERNAEMEVLLTAALIHDIGLTIDPKKHYEAGLPKARGFLEELGFKENEIQKILHIIEAHSRYGGPDPQSLEAKILQDVDAIEYVGAVGLVRGIVRALHNGSFSGKVEEVPGVIDDLIKKVEGNFYTEEAKRIVQKRIAFLRTFSDRLKKELAGEE
;
A
#
# COMPACT_ATOMS: atom_id res chain seq x y z
N MET A 1 -2.54 28.61 16.67
CA MET A 1 -2.65 27.67 15.53
C MET A 1 -3.75 28.17 14.61
N CYS A 2 -3.47 28.33 13.32
CA CYS A 2 -4.40 28.85 12.33
C CYS A 2 -5.63 27.93 12.22
N SER A 3 -6.83 28.48 11.98
CA SER A 3 -8.08 27.71 11.83
C SER A 3 -8.00 26.64 10.74
N TYR A 4 -7.25 26.91 9.67
CA TYR A 4 -6.97 25.97 8.59
C TYR A 4 -6.25 24.70 9.05
N ALA A 5 -5.18 24.82 9.85
CA ALA A 5 -4.46 23.64 10.37
C ALA A 5 -5.33 22.77 11.27
N ARG A 6 -6.21 23.38 12.05
CA ARG A 6 -7.19 22.64 12.88
C ARG A 6 -8.17 21.84 12.02
N GLY A 7 -8.69 22.44 10.94
CA GLY A 7 -9.61 21.78 10.01
C GLY A 7 -8.97 20.56 9.31
N VAL A 8 -7.73 20.68 8.85
CA VAL A 8 -6.98 19.56 8.23
C VAL A 8 -6.71 18.44 9.23
N MET A 9 -6.33 18.76 10.46
CA MET A 9 -6.11 17.73 11.51
C MET A 9 -7.40 17.00 11.88
N ASP A 10 -8.53 17.70 11.98
CA ASP A 10 -9.84 17.08 12.27
C ASP A 10 -10.28 16.17 11.11
N ARG A 11 -10.09 16.61 9.85
CA ARG A 11 -10.39 15.81 8.67
C ARG A 11 -9.56 14.52 8.63
N ARG A 12 -8.25 14.60 8.86
CA ARG A 12 -7.36 13.42 8.91
C ARG A 12 -7.75 12.44 10.02
N ARG A 13 -8.16 12.93 11.20
CA ARG A 13 -8.67 12.10 12.29
C ARG A 13 -9.93 11.35 11.85
N ARG A 14 -10.90 12.03 11.25
CA ARG A 14 -12.14 11.42 10.75
C ARG A 14 -11.86 10.39 9.66
N ILE A 15 -10.88 10.64 8.77
CA ILE A 15 -10.47 9.67 7.75
C ILE A 15 -9.94 8.39 8.41
N ARG A 16 -9.08 8.48 9.41
CA ARG A 16 -8.55 7.32 10.14
C ARG A 16 -9.65 6.54 10.87
N GLU A 17 -10.58 7.23 11.51
CA GLU A 17 -11.73 6.61 12.18
C GLU A 17 -12.61 5.85 11.18
N PHE A 18 -12.91 6.45 10.04
CA PHE A 18 -13.62 5.81 8.94
C PHE A 18 -12.88 4.57 8.44
N THR A 19 -11.61 4.71 8.09
CA THR A 19 -10.78 3.60 7.60
C THR A 19 -10.73 2.45 8.61
N LYS A 20 -10.51 2.75 9.89
CA LYS A 20 -10.49 1.74 10.95
C LYS A 20 -11.81 0.97 11.02
N LYS A 21 -12.93 1.64 10.83
CA LYS A 21 -14.26 1.01 10.79
C LYS A 21 -14.43 0.13 9.57
N GLU A 22 -14.06 0.64 8.38
CA GLU A 22 -14.26 -0.07 7.12
C GLU A 22 -13.32 -1.26 6.95
N MET A 23 -12.12 -1.18 7.52
CA MET A 23 -11.12 -2.25 7.50
C MET A 23 -11.24 -3.22 8.70
N ALA A 24 -12.27 -3.07 9.54
CA ALA A 24 -12.52 -3.99 10.66
C ALA A 24 -12.82 -5.39 10.14
N GLY A 25 -11.89 -6.30 10.28
CA GLY A 25 -11.97 -7.67 9.74
C GLY A 25 -10.96 -7.98 8.63
N GLU A 26 -10.32 -6.97 8.05
CA GLU A 26 -9.17 -7.20 7.19
C GLU A 26 -7.93 -7.51 8.04
N GLN A 27 -7.32 -8.69 7.78
CA GLN A 27 -6.25 -9.22 8.64
C GLN A 27 -4.84 -8.93 8.11
N PHE A 28 -4.68 -8.65 6.81
CA PHE A 28 -3.37 -8.64 6.15
C PHE A 28 -2.95 -7.27 5.62
N ALA A 29 -3.91 -6.50 5.11
CA ALA A 29 -3.68 -5.13 4.64
C ALA A 29 -4.18 -4.08 5.63
N GLY A 30 -4.42 -4.41 6.88
CA GLY A 30 -5.06 -3.59 7.89
C GLY A 30 -4.57 -2.14 7.99
N THR A 31 -5.12 -1.40 8.93
CA THR A 31 -4.84 0.04 9.10
C THR A 31 -3.35 0.37 9.24
N ASP A 32 -2.54 -0.57 9.76
CA ASP A 32 -1.08 -0.39 9.87
C ASP A 32 -0.38 -0.29 8.50
N HIS A 33 -0.89 -1.00 7.48
CA HIS A 33 -0.40 -0.86 6.11
C HIS A 33 -0.70 0.53 5.56
N LEU A 34 -1.92 1.01 5.76
CA LEU A 34 -2.36 2.31 5.28
C LEU A 34 -1.60 3.46 5.95
N GLU A 35 -1.27 3.35 7.24
CA GLU A 35 -0.43 4.34 7.92
C GLU A 35 1.01 4.32 7.39
N ARG A 36 1.59 3.17 7.09
CA ARG A 36 2.91 3.12 6.44
C ARG A 36 2.87 3.67 5.02
N ALA A 37 1.81 3.40 4.27
CA ALA A 37 1.61 4.00 2.95
C ALA A 37 1.48 5.53 3.05
N PHE A 38 0.73 6.03 4.03
CA PHE A 38 0.62 7.47 4.32
C PHE A 38 2.00 8.10 4.56
N GLU A 39 2.83 7.51 5.43
CA GLU A 39 4.18 8.02 5.74
C GLU A 39 5.10 8.04 4.51
N TRP A 40 5.05 7.01 3.67
CA TRP A 40 5.82 6.98 2.44
C TRP A 40 5.30 7.98 1.41
N CYS A 41 3.98 8.09 1.23
CA CYS A 41 3.36 9.07 0.36
C CYS A 41 3.69 10.49 0.81
N GLN A 42 3.74 10.75 2.12
CA GLN A 42 4.14 12.05 2.64
C GLN A 42 5.58 12.39 2.24
N LYS A 43 6.53 11.49 2.49
CA LYS A 43 7.95 11.71 2.16
C LYS A 43 8.17 11.96 0.66
N ILE A 44 7.67 11.05 -0.18
CA ILE A 44 7.87 11.14 -1.62
C ILE A 44 7.08 12.32 -2.21
N GLY A 45 5.84 12.55 -1.72
CA GLY A 45 4.99 13.62 -2.19
C GLY A 45 5.55 15.01 -1.89
N GLU A 46 6.11 15.23 -0.69
CA GLU A 46 6.76 16.48 -0.31
C GLU A 46 7.98 16.78 -1.20
N GLU A 47 8.85 15.77 -1.45
CA GLU A 47 10.02 15.92 -2.33
C GLU A 47 9.62 16.25 -3.78
N ARG A 48 8.43 15.84 -4.22
CA ARG A 48 7.94 15.99 -5.59
C ARG A 48 6.90 17.09 -5.78
N ASN A 49 6.58 17.85 -4.73
CA ASN A 49 5.54 18.89 -4.74
C ASN A 49 4.16 18.37 -5.19
N ALA A 50 3.79 17.17 -4.74
CA ALA A 50 2.49 16.57 -5.02
C ALA A 50 1.36 17.33 -4.30
N GLU A 51 0.12 17.14 -4.76
CA GLU A 51 -1.08 17.67 -4.10
C GLU A 51 -1.37 16.88 -2.82
N MET A 52 -0.74 17.27 -1.71
CA MET A 52 -0.62 16.48 -0.48
C MET A 52 -1.95 16.11 0.16
N GLU A 53 -2.97 17.00 0.14
CA GLU A 53 -4.29 16.69 0.71
C GLU A 53 -4.95 15.52 -0.03
N VAL A 54 -4.87 15.52 -1.36
CA VAL A 54 -5.43 14.49 -2.24
C VAL A 54 -4.66 13.18 -2.09
N LEU A 55 -3.33 13.22 -2.16
CA LEU A 55 -2.47 12.05 -2.05
C LEU A 55 -2.62 11.34 -0.70
N LEU A 56 -2.51 12.09 0.39
CA LEU A 56 -2.55 11.52 1.74
C LEU A 56 -3.93 11.01 2.14
N THR A 57 -5.00 11.65 1.62
CA THR A 57 -6.35 11.11 1.79
C THR A 57 -6.49 9.78 1.07
N ALA A 58 -6.07 9.69 -0.20
CA ALA A 58 -6.11 8.44 -0.94
C ALA A 58 -5.28 7.34 -0.25
N ALA A 59 -4.08 7.66 0.24
CA ALA A 59 -3.23 6.70 0.93
C ALA A 59 -3.89 6.06 2.16
N LEU A 60 -4.72 6.81 2.89
CA LEU A 60 -5.42 6.29 4.06
C LEU A 60 -6.63 5.42 3.74
N ILE A 61 -7.22 5.52 2.54
CA ILE A 61 -8.49 4.85 2.22
C ILE A 61 -8.42 3.93 0.99
N HIS A 62 -7.24 3.75 0.35
CA HIS A 62 -7.16 3.04 -0.94
C HIS A 62 -7.65 1.59 -0.88
N ASP A 63 -7.48 0.93 0.24
CA ASP A 63 -7.76 -0.50 0.42
C ASP A 63 -9.12 -0.82 1.06
N ILE A 64 -9.99 0.18 1.32
CA ILE A 64 -11.30 -0.07 1.96
C ILE A 64 -12.20 -1.04 1.17
N GLY A 65 -11.92 -1.22 -0.11
CA GLY A 65 -12.60 -2.20 -0.95
C GLY A 65 -12.27 -3.66 -0.66
N LEU A 66 -11.18 -3.95 0.06
CA LEU A 66 -10.75 -5.32 0.39
C LEU A 66 -11.81 -6.09 1.22
N THR A 67 -12.56 -5.39 2.03
CA THR A 67 -13.66 -5.98 2.82
C THR A 67 -14.93 -6.20 2.01
N ILE A 68 -15.01 -5.70 0.77
CA ILE A 68 -16.17 -5.79 -0.13
C ILE A 68 -15.89 -6.83 -1.23
N ASP A 69 -14.84 -6.64 -2.02
CA ASP A 69 -14.35 -7.57 -3.04
C ASP A 69 -12.81 -7.53 -3.09
N PRO A 70 -12.12 -8.49 -2.47
CA PRO A 70 -10.65 -8.52 -2.45
C PRO A 70 -9.99 -8.58 -3.83
N LYS A 71 -10.69 -9.09 -4.86
CA LYS A 71 -10.13 -9.21 -6.21
C LYS A 71 -10.23 -7.91 -7.00
N LYS A 72 -11.25 -7.10 -6.70
CA LYS A 72 -11.53 -5.81 -7.34
C LYS A 72 -11.59 -4.67 -6.32
N HIS A 73 -10.78 -4.77 -5.25
CA HIS A 73 -10.79 -3.80 -4.15
C HIS A 73 -10.61 -2.36 -4.61
N TYR A 74 -9.81 -2.13 -5.66
CA TYR A 74 -9.56 -0.83 -6.26
C TYR A 74 -10.83 -0.18 -6.86
N GLU A 75 -11.84 -0.98 -7.27
CA GLU A 75 -13.14 -0.50 -7.73
C GLU A 75 -14.20 -0.55 -6.63
N ALA A 76 -14.23 -1.65 -5.88
CA ALA A 76 -15.30 -1.97 -4.93
C ALA A 76 -15.46 -0.93 -3.81
N GLY A 77 -14.37 -0.27 -3.43
CA GLY A 77 -14.37 0.78 -2.40
C GLY A 77 -14.83 2.16 -2.88
N LEU A 78 -14.85 2.42 -4.20
CA LEU A 78 -15.06 3.77 -4.74
C LEU A 78 -16.40 4.41 -4.35
N PRO A 79 -17.55 3.73 -4.41
CA PRO A 79 -18.82 4.34 -4.01
C PRO A 79 -18.83 4.78 -2.55
N LYS A 80 -18.25 3.98 -1.67
CA LYS A 80 -18.16 4.26 -0.24
C LYS A 80 -17.18 5.40 0.04
N ALA A 81 -16.01 5.41 -0.63
CA ALA A 81 -15.05 6.49 -0.57
C ALA A 81 -15.69 7.81 -1.01
N ARG A 82 -16.42 7.85 -2.13
CA ARG A 82 -17.10 9.05 -2.63
C ARG A 82 -18.05 9.63 -1.57
N GLY A 83 -18.99 8.83 -1.08
CA GLY A 83 -19.96 9.31 -0.07
C GLY A 83 -19.28 9.90 1.16
N PHE A 84 -18.22 9.24 1.64
CA PHE A 84 -17.47 9.74 2.78
C PHE A 84 -16.69 11.05 2.48
N LEU A 85 -16.12 11.19 1.29
CA LEU A 85 -15.43 12.43 0.88
C LEU A 85 -16.41 13.61 0.74
N GLU A 86 -17.62 13.36 0.25
CA GLU A 86 -18.72 14.34 0.21
C GLU A 86 -19.09 14.81 1.63
N GLU A 87 -19.25 13.87 2.59
CA GLU A 87 -19.52 14.19 4.00
C GLU A 87 -18.38 14.98 4.67
N LEU A 88 -17.15 14.82 4.21
CA LEU A 88 -15.99 15.59 4.65
C LEU A 88 -15.89 16.98 4.01
N GLY A 89 -16.76 17.29 3.03
CA GLY A 89 -16.80 18.55 2.33
C GLY A 89 -15.65 18.74 1.33
N PHE A 90 -15.11 17.66 0.74
CA PHE A 90 -14.22 17.78 -0.41
C PHE A 90 -14.97 18.33 -1.63
N LYS A 91 -14.31 19.12 -2.45
CA LYS A 91 -14.87 19.59 -3.71
C LYS A 91 -14.88 18.46 -4.75
N GLU A 92 -15.82 18.51 -5.69
CA GLU A 92 -15.95 17.47 -6.70
C GLU A 92 -14.66 17.17 -7.46
N ASN A 93 -13.87 18.19 -7.81
CA ASN A 93 -12.59 17.99 -8.48
C ASN A 93 -11.54 17.27 -7.60
N GLU A 94 -11.55 17.49 -6.28
CA GLU A 94 -10.68 16.78 -5.33
C GLU A 94 -11.15 15.33 -5.16
N ILE A 95 -12.46 15.12 -5.08
CA ILE A 95 -13.07 13.78 -5.01
C ILE A 95 -12.68 12.95 -6.23
N GLN A 96 -12.83 13.48 -7.44
CA GLN A 96 -12.44 12.80 -8.67
C GLN A 96 -10.96 12.39 -8.68
N LYS A 97 -10.07 13.30 -8.25
CA LYS A 97 -8.64 13.01 -8.13
C LYS A 97 -8.38 11.87 -7.13
N ILE A 98 -8.97 11.94 -5.93
CA ILE A 98 -8.79 10.91 -4.88
C ILE A 98 -9.31 9.57 -5.38
N LEU A 99 -10.48 9.51 -6.00
CA LEU A 99 -11.05 8.27 -6.52
C LEU A 99 -10.18 7.68 -7.63
N HIS A 100 -9.65 8.50 -8.54
CA HIS A 100 -8.70 8.03 -9.55
C HIS A 100 -7.43 7.44 -8.92
N ILE A 101 -6.89 8.06 -7.87
CA ILE A 101 -5.72 7.54 -7.18
C ILE A 101 -6.02 6.18 -6.55
N ILE A 102 -7.20 6.05 -5.91
CA ILE A 102 -7.65 4.78 -5.32
C ILE A 102 -7.82 3.72 -6.41
N GLU A 103 -8.47 4.04 -7.52
CA GLU A 103 -8.69 3.08 -8.61
C GLU A 103 -7.38 2.63 -9.26
N ALA A 104 -6.42 3.55 -9.43
CA ALA A 104 -5.16 3.28 -10.10
C ALA A 104 -4.03 2.76 -9.19
N HIS A 105 -4.25 2.60 -7.86
CA HIS A 105 -3.17 2.17 -6.97
C HIS A 105 -2.71 0.73 -7.22
N SER A 106 -3.63 -0.14 -7.65
CA SER A 106 -3.34 -1.55 -7.85
C SER A 106 -2.67 -1.80 -9.20
N ARG A 107 -1.47 -2.37 -9.18
CA ARG A 107 -0.76 -2.84 -10.40
C ARG A 107 -1.43 -4.03 -11.07
N TYR A 108 -2.41 -4.66 -10.40
CA TYR A 108 -3.01 -5.93 -10.79
C TYR A 108 -4.51 -5.78 -11.12
N GLY A 109 -4.85 -4.87 -12.02
CA GLY A 109 -6.21 -4.76 -12.53
C GLY A 109 -6.80 -3.35 -12.55
N GLY A 110 -6.19 -2.39 -11.83
CA GLY A 110 -6.57 -0.98 -11.92
C GLY A 110 -6.15 -0.34 -13.25
N PRO A 111 -6.67 0.83 -13.58
CA PRO A 111 -6.23 1.60 -14.74
C PRO A 111 -4.82 2.16 -14.52
N ASP A 112 -4.16 2.56 -15.62
CA ASP A 112 -2.87 3.24 -15.54
C ASP A 112 -2.97 4.55 -14.75
N PRO A 113 -2.01 4.85 -13.84
CA PRO A 113 -2.02 6.08 -13.06
C PRO A 113 -1.71 7.30 -13.93
N GLN A 114 -2.67 8.23 -14.02
CA GLN A 114 -2.57 9.42 -14.88
C GLN A 114 -1.98 10.63 -14.18
N SER A 115 -2.04 10.70 -12.83
CA SER A 115 -1.50 11.82 -12.06
C SER A 115 -0.20 11.45 -11.34
N LEU A 116 0.53 12.46 -10.87
CA LEU A 116 1.72 12.26 -10.02
C LEU A 116 1.35 11.52 -8.73
N GLU A 117 0.23 11.89 -8.12
CA GLU A 117 -0.24 11.30 -6.86
C GLU A 117 -0.60 9.83 -7.04
N ALA A 118 -1.28 9.47 -8.15
CA ALA A 118 -1.61 8.08 -8.46
C ALA A 118 -0.34 7.24 -8.70
N LYS A 119 0.66 7.80 -9.38
CA LYS A 119 1.97 7.17 -9.58
C LYS A 119 2.70 6.95 -8.25
N ILE A 120 2.67 7.94 -7.36
CA ILE A 120 3.30 7.84 -6.04
C ILE A 120 2.61 6.73 -5.21
N LEU A 121 1.27 6.71 -5.12
CA LEU A 121 0.58 5.71 -4.32
C LEU A 121 0.79 4.29 -4.87
N GLN A 122 0.74 4.10 -6.19
CA GLN A 122 1.01 2.79 -6.80
C GLN A 122 2.44 2.30 -6.53
N ASP A 123 3.42 3.19 -6.56
CA ASP A 123 4.80 2.88 -6.21
C ASP A 123 4.94 2.54 -4.72
N VAL A 124 4.28 3.31 -3.85
CA VAL A 124 4.30 3.11 -2.39
C VAL A 124 3.66 1.78 -2.01
N ASP A 125 2.53 1.41 -2.60
CA ASP A 125 1.91 0.10 -2.35
C ASP A 125 2.86 -1.04 -2.75
N ALA A 126 3.56 -0.90 -3.88
CA ALA A 126 4.56 -1.89 -4.30
C ALA A 126 5.75 -2.02 -3.32
N ILE A 127 6.17 -0.95 -2.65
CA ILE A 127 7.21 -0.99 -1.60
C ILE A 127 6.83 -1.95 -0.47
N GLU A 128 5.55 -2.05 -0.13
CA GLU A 128 5.05 -2.88 0.98
C GLU A 128 5.05 -4.39 0.69
N TYR A 129 5.30 -4.82 -0.56
CA TYR A 129 5.44 -6.24 -0.91
C TYR A 129 6.82 -6.82 -0.60
N VAL A 130 7.85 -6.00 -0.40
CA VAL A 130 9.24 -6.44 -0.23
C VAL A 130 9.91 -5.87 1.02
N GLY A 131 11.07 -6.43 1.37
CA GLY A 131 11.78 -6.11 2.60
C GLY A 131 11.25 -6.93 3.78
N ALA A 132 11.69 -6.60 5.01
CA ALA A 132 11.33 -7.37 6.21
C ALA A 132 9.81 -7.37 6.46
N VAL A 133 9.16 -6.23 6.33
CA VAL A 133 7.70 -6.11 6.50
C VAL A 133 6.97 -6.92 5.43
N GLY A 134 7.36 -6.78 4.15
CA GLY A 134 6.75 -7.51 3.04
C GLY A 134 6.91 -9.01 3.19
N LEU A 135 8.08 -9.50 3.63
CA LEU A 135 8.34 -10.92 3.88
C LEU A 135 7.40 -11.48 4.95
N VAL A 136 7.32 -10.83 6.11
CA VAL A 136 6.47 -11.31 7.21
C VAL A 136 5.00 -11.29 6.80
N ARG A 137 4.51 -10.21 6.19
CA ARG A 137 3.13 -10.13 5.67
C ARG A 137 2.86 -11.20 4.60
N GLY A 138 3.82 -11.41 3.70
CA GLY A 138 3.73 -12.42 2.64
C GLY A 138 3.60 -13.83 3.19
N ILE A 139 4.42 -14.20 4.16
CA ILE A 139 4.37 -15.52 4.83
C ILE A 139 3.03 -15.70 5.55
N VAL A 140 2.60 -14.72 6.35
CA VAL A 140 1.34 -14.82 7.11
C VAL A 140 0.15 -14.95 6.16
N ARG A 141 0.11 -14.16 5.08
CA ARG A 141 -0.94 -14.24 4.06
C ARG A 141 -0.93 -15.56 3.31
N ALA A 142 0.25 -16.07 2.96
CA ALA A 142 0.41 -17.33 2.24
C ALA A 142 0.01 -18.54 3.09
N LEU A 143 0.30 -18.52 4.40
CA LEU A 143 -0.21 -19.49 5.36
C LEU A 143 -1.74 -19.48 5.43
N HIS A 144 -2.32 -18.29 5.55
CA HIS A 144 -3.77 -18.15 5.70
C HIS A 144 -4.54 -18.62 4.46
N ASN A 145 -4.06 -18.31 3.26
CA ASN A 145 -4.73 -18.69 2.01
C ASN A 145 -4.35 -20.09 1.50
N GLY A 146 -3.51 -20.83 2.23
CA GLY A 146 -3.09 -22.17 1.90
C GLY A 146 -2.06 -22.31 0.77
N SER A 147 -1.49 -21.19 0.30
CA SER A 147 -0.43 -21.22 -0.72
C SER A 147 0.98 -21.49 -0.16
N PHE A 148 1.12 -21.54 1.15
CA PHE A 148 2.34 -21.91 1.88
C PHE A 148 2.01 -22.97 2.93
N SER A 149 2.77 -24.08 2.96
CA SER A 149 2.49 -25.20 3.85
C SER A 149 2.96 -24.97 5.30
N GLY A 150 3.76 -23.94 5.55
CA GLY A 150 4.45 -23.66 6.82
C GLY A 150 5.83 -24.29 6.91
N LYS A 151 6.29 -25.02 5.90
CA LYS A 151 7.64 -25.60 5.88
C LYS A 151 8.68 -24.53 5.57
N VAL A 152 9.70 -24.44 6.41
CA VAL A 152 10.73 -23.40 6.29
C VAL A 152 11.49 -23.50 4.96
N GLU A 153 11.64 -24.70 4.42
CA GLU A 153 12.27 -25.00 3.14
C GLU A 153 11.59 -24.32 1.94
N GLU A 154 10.31 -23.97 2.07
CA GLU A 154 9.54 -23.29 1.01
C GLU A 154 9.70 -21.77 1.05
N VAL A 155 10.23 -21.20 2.14
CA VAL A 155 10.36 -19.73 2.30
C VAL A 155 11.16 -19.06 1.18
N PRO A 156 12.27 -19.65 0.65
CA PRO A 156 12.94 -19.07 -0.51
C PRO A 156 12.02 -18.87 -1.72
N GLY A 157 11.10 -19.83 -1.97
CA GLY A 157 10.09 -19.70 -3.03
C GLY A 157 9.10 -18.56 -2.77
N VAL A 158 8.66 -18.39 -1.52
CA VAL A 158 7.80 -17.25 -1.13
C VAL A 158 8.52 -15.92 -1.39
N ILE A 159 9.83 -15.84 -1.09
CA ILE A 159 10.64 -14.65 -1.35
C ILE A 159 10.71 -14.37 -2.86
N ASP A 160 10.96 -15.37 -3.67
CA ASP A 160 11.03 -15.22 -5.14
C ASP A 160 9.69 -14.71 -5.70
N ASP A 161 8.56 -15.19 -5.20
CA ASP A 161 7.23 -14.72 -5.59
C ASP A 161 6.96 -13.27 -5.15
N LEU A 162 7.43 -12.86 -3.98
CA LEU A 162 7.33 -11.48 -3.52
C LEU A 162 8.18 -10.54 -4.40
N ILE A 163 9.38 -10.95 -4.78
CA ILE A 163 10.26 -10.18 -5.67
C ILE A 163 9.61 -10.02 -7.04
N LYS A 164 9.07 -11.10 -7.62
CA LYS A 164 8.35 -11.06 -8.92
C LYS A 164 7.19 -10.07 -8.91
N LYS A 165 6.47 -9.93 -7.81
CA LYS A 165 5.37 -8.97 -7.68
C LYS A 165 5.79 -7.52 -7.84
N VAL A 166 7.04 -7.19 -7.60
CA VAL A 166 7.55 -5.82 -7.71
C VAL A 166 8.48 -5.65 -8.91
N GLU A 167 8.64 -6.68 -9.75
CA GLU A 167 9.34 -6.55 -11.02
C GLU A 167 8.53 -5.63 -11.96
N GLY A 168 9.20 -4.65 -12.55
CA GLY A 168 8.58 -3.69 -13.44
C GLY A 168 9.06 -2.26 -13.22
N ASN A 169 8.40 -1.34 -13.89
CA ASN A 169 8.74 0.06 -13.82
C ASN A 169 8.15 0.72 -12.59
N PHE A 170 8.96 1.52 -11.91
CA PHE A 170 8.55 2.48 -10.90
C PHE A 170 8.50 3.86 -11.53
N TYR A 171 7.54 4.66 -11.12
CA TYR A 171 7.36 6.02 -11.62
C TYR A 171 8.27 7.03 -10.90
N THR A 172 8.64 6.72 -9.64
CA THR A 172 9.47 7.59 -8.81
C THR A 172 10.83 6.93 -8.54
N GLU A 173 11.91 7.70 -8.66
CA GLU A 173 13.27 7.20 -8.38
C GLU A 173 13.44 6.85 -6.90
N GLU A 174 12.70 7.52 -6.00
CA GLU A 174 12.69 7.25 -4.57
C GLU A 174 12.17 5.82 -4.30
N ALA A 175 11.02 5.48 -4.84
CA ALA A 175 10.42 4.15 -4.69
C ALA A 175 11.32 3.07 -5.29
N LYS A 176 11.85 3.29 -6.50
CA LYS A 176 12.77 2.38 -7.16
C LYS A 176 13.99 2.06 -6.30
N ARG A 177 14.62 3.10 -5.74
CA ARG A 177 15.79 2.96 -4.85
C ARG A 177 15.46 2.17 -3.57
N ILE A 178 14.28 2.43 -2.97
CA ILE A 178 13.83 1.72 -1.77
C ILE A 178 13.59 0.26 -2.07
N VAL A 179 12.86 -0.06 -3.14
CA VAL A 179 12.56 -1.43 -3.56
C VAL A 179 13.83 -2.20 -3.88
N GLN A 180 14.79 -1.62 -4.58
CA GLN A 180 16.08 -2.27 -4.85
C GLN A 180 16.82 -2.66 -3.55
N LYS A 181 16.86 -1.77 -2.55
CA LYS A 181 17.45 -2.08 -1.24
C LYS A 181 16.68 -3.20 -0.51
N ARG A 182 15.35 -3.19 -0.58
CA ARG A 182 14.51 -4.21 0.05
C ARG A 182 14.64 -5.57 -0.64
N ILE A 183 14.77 -5.60 -1.97
CA ILE A 183 15.04 -6.84 -2.72
C ILE A 183 16.42 -7.39 -2.39
N ALA A 184 17.46 -6.54 -2.31
CA ALA A 184 18.80 -6.97 -1.92
C ALA A 184 18.81 -7.63 -0.54
N PHE A 185 18.09 -7.06 0.43
CA PHE A 185 17.89 -7.68 1.74
C PHE A 185 17.22 -9.06 1.64
N LEU A 186 16.14 -9.18 0.86
CA LEU A 186 15.43 -10.44 0.69
C LEU A 186 16.31 -11.54 0.06
N ARG A 187 17.13 -11.18 -0.92
CA ARG A 187 18.08 -12.12 -1.54
C ARG A 187 19.13 -12.59 -0.53
N THR A 188 19.73 -11.66 0.22
CA THR A 188 20.69 -12.00 1.28
C THR A 188 20.07 -12.90 2.34
N PHE A 189 18.84 -12.61 2.76
CA PHE A 189 18.11 -13.44 3.72
C PHE A 189 17.84 -14.84 3.15
N SER A 190 17.39 -14.95 1.89
CA SER A 190 17.14 -16.22 1.21
C SER A 190 18.40 -17.08 1.11
N ASP A 191 19.53 -16.47 0.73
CA ASP A 191 20.81 -17.16 0.62
C ASP A 191 21.30 -17.65 1.98
N ARG A 192 21.14 -16.84 3.02
CA ARG A 192 21.47 -17.24 4.40
C ARG A 192 20.59 -18.40 4.86
N LEU A 193 19.29 -18.30 4.65
CA LEU A 193 18.35 -19.37 5.02
C LEU A 193 18.68 -20.69 4.32
N LYS A 194 19.01 -20.68 3.03
CA LYS A 194 19.42 -21.89 2.28
C LYS A 194 20.65 -22.55 2.89
N LYS A 195 21.65 -21.78 3.30
CA LYS A 195 22.85 -22.29 3.98
C LYS A 195 22.52 -22.95 5.32
N GLU A 196 21.71 -22.28 6.13
CA GLU A 196 21.29 -22.82 7.42
C GLU A 196 20.50 -24.11 7.29
N LEU A 197 19.60 -24.19 6.28
CA LEU A 197 18.86 -25.43 5.96
C LEU A 197 19.78 -26.57 5.49
N ALA A 198 20.91 -26.25 4.85
CA ALA A 198 21.93 -27.22 4.45
C ALA A 198 22.91 -27.60 5.58
N GLY A 199 22.80 -26.96 6.75
CA GLY A 199 23.76 -27.15 7.86
C GLY A 199 25.10 -26.46 7.62
N GLU A 200 25.12 -25.44 6.75
CA GLU A 200 26.29 -24.60 6.43
C GLU A 200 26.19 -23.26 7.18
N GLU A 201 27.33 -22.72 7.59
CA GLU A 201 27.40 -21.41 8.24
C GLU A 201 27.51 -20.23 7.27
#